data_d5b00e2120f1b710ebed255969ee62e7
#
_entry.id   d5b00e2120f1b710ebed255969ee62e7
#
_cell.length_a   1.000
_cell.length_b   1.000
_cell.length_c   1.000
_cell.angle_alpha   90.00
_cell.angle_beta   90.00
_cell.angle_gamma   90.00
#
_symmetry.space_group_name_H-M   'P 1'
#
loop_
_entity.id
_entity.type
_entity.pdbx_description
1 polymer ?
#
loop_
_entity_poly.entity_id
_entity_poly.type
_entity_poly.pdbx_seq_one_letter_code
_entity_poly.pdbx_strand_id
1 'polypeptide(L)'
;MALVFIMVGCSTAPKPKELDDNSALSINNSILEKKYSFVPKDPYLSGFNWTYHIVVEKKTIDDDFIKNDLITKTFLLAHNSTKIILVGRKDLIEQYKQYFEKNQVLAPIELQPVNPIERDFNKVNILFFNKTNF
;
A
#
# COMPACT_ATOMS: atom_id res chain seq x y z
N MET A 1 26.89 -7.99 51.06
CA MET A 1 27.09 -7.77 50.49
C MET A 1 26.88 -8.14 49.33
N ALA A 2 26.83 -8.80 49.01
CA ALA A 2 26.64 -9.13 47.83
C ALA A 2 25.48 -8.81 47.29
N LEU A 3 24.75 -8.70 47.92
CA LEU A 3 23.56 -8.44 47.56
C LEU A 3 23.40 -7.56 46.62
N VAL A 4 23.98 -6.75 46.67
CA VAL A 4 23.87 -5.82 45.87
C VAL A 4 23.80 -6.25 44.55
N PHE A 5 24.55 -7.00 44.32
CA PHE A 5 24.55 -7.30 43.11
C PHE A 5 23.50 -7.85 42.56
N ILE A 6 22.88 -8.38 43.05
CA ILE A 6 21.86 -8.92 42.68
C ILE A 6 21.04 -8.04 42.03
N MET A 7 20.93 -7.05 42.55
CA MET A 7 20.09 -6.20 42.05
C MET A 7 20.41 -5.76 40.79
N VAL A 8 21.42 -5.66 40.53
CA VAL A 8 21.79 -5.24 39.37
C VAL A 8 21.33 -6.11 38.33
N GLY A 9 21.47 -7.27 38.50
CA GLY A 9 21.06 -8.16 37.51
C GLY A 9 19.66 -7.96 37.16
N CYS A 10 18.90 -7.77 38.11
CA CYS A 10 17.54 -7.63 37.83
C CYS A 10 17.27 -6.53 36.99
N SER A 11 17.86 -5.48 37.29
CA SER A 11 17.46 -4.35 36.60
C SER A 11 17.78 -4.49 35.18
N THR A 12 18.77 -5.19 34.91
CA THR A 12 19.04 -5.15 33.57
C THR A 12 18.16 -5.94 32.80
N ALA A 13 17.77 -6.92 33.30
CA ALA A 13 17.03 -7.70 32.51
C ALA A 13 16.11 -7.08 31.66
N PRO A 14 15.50 -6.37 31.95
CA PRO A 14 14.49 -5.97 31.25
C PRO A 14 14.56 -5.08 30.33
N LYS A 15 14.90 -4.59 30.24
CA LYS A 15 14.73 -3.70 29.53
C LYS A 15 14.81 -3.78 28.43
N PRO A 16 14.47 -3.95 27.92
CA PRO A 16 14.57 -4.02 26.85
C PRO A 16 14.20 -3.31 26.14
N LYS A 17 13.99 -3.02 25.99
CA LYS A 17 13.61 -2.51 25.39
C LYS A 17 13.43 -1.85 24.92
N GLU A 18 13.68 -1.54 24.74
CA GLU A 18 13.51 -0.71 24.27
C GLU A 18 13.82 -0.71 23.10
N LEU A 19 13.18 -0.91 22.31
CA LEU A 19 13.32 -0.74 21.08
C LEU A 19 13.26 0.63 20.76
N ASP A 20 13.89 1.13 19.80
CA ASP A 20 13.66 2.50 19.45
C ASP A 20 12.44 2.54 18.58
N ASP A 21 11.83 3.68 18.48
CA ASP A 21 10.60 3.81 17.74
C ASP A 21 10.80 3.57 16.26
N ASN A 22 11.93 3.93 15.73
CA ASN A 22 12.18 3.73 14.30
C ASN A 22 12.23 2.27 13.92
N SER A 23 12.81 1.44 14.74
CA SER A 23 12.85 0.03 14.46
C SER A 23 11.46 -0.56 14.46
N ALA A 24 10.64 -0.17 15.42
CA ALA A 24 9.29 -0.67 15.49
C ALA A 24 8.49 -0.24 14.27
N LEU A 25 8.67 0.99 13.84
CA LEU A 25 7.97 1.46 12.65
C LEU A 25 8.39 0.72 11.40
N SER A 26 9.67 0.43 11.27
CA SER A 26 10.14 -0.32 10.11
C SER A 26 9.54 -1.71 10.05
N ILE A 27 9.46 -2.38 11.18
CA ILE A 27 8.88 -3.71 11.22
C ILE A 27 7.42 -3.64 10.84
N ASN A 28 6.70 -2.67 11.35
CA ASN A 28 5.29 -2.53 11.04
C ASN A 28 5.06 -2.26 9.56
N ASN A 29 5.88 -1.44 8.95
CA ASN A 29 5.74 -1.17 7.53
C ASN A 29 5.99 -2.40 6.69
N SER A 30 6.96 -3.22 7.06
CA SER A 30 7.22 -4.45 6.34
C SER A 30 6.06 -5.41 6.44
N ILE A 31 5.45 -5.51 7.62
CA ILE A 31 4.31 -6.37 7.81
C ILE A 31 3.13 -5.87 6.98
N LEU A 32 2.90 -4.57 6.96
CA LEU A 32 1.82 -4.02 6.17
C LEU A 32 2.01 -4.27 4.67
N GLU A 33 3.23 -4.10 4.18
CA GLU A 33 3.50 -4.38 2.79
C GLU A 33 3.20 -5.84 2.45
N LYS A 34 3.62 -6.75 3.31
CA LYS A 34 3.35 -8.17 3.07
C LYS A 34 1.87 -8.47 3.15
N LYS A 35 1.14 -7.77 4.00
CA LYS A 35 -0.29 -8.00 4.13
C LYS A 35 -1.01 -7.74 2.82
N TYR A 36 -0.59 -6.76 2.06
CA TYR A 36 -1.26 -6.41 0.81
C TYR A 36 -0.64 -7.07 -0.42
N SER A 37 0.44 -7.83 -0.24
CA SER A 37 1.05 -8.58 -1.31
C SER A 37 0.24 -9.81 -1.69
N PHE A 38 -0.59 -10.28 -0.78
CA PHE A 38 -1.36 -11.48 -1.05
C PHE A 38 -2.80 -11.27 -0.56
N VAL A 39 -3.65 -11.02 -1.50
CA VAL A 39 -5.09 -10.86 -1.23
C VAL A 39 -5.80 -11.94 -2.04
N PRO A 40 -6.54 -12.82 -1.39
CA PRO A 40 -7.23 -13.90 -2.12
C PRO A 40 -8.26 -13.32 -3.08
N LYS A 41 -8.51 -14.04 -4.16
CA LYS A 41 -9.57 -13.67 -5.07
C LYS A 41 -10.91 -13.79 -4.38
N ASP A 42 -11.74 -12.78 -4.55
CA ASP A 42 -13.08 -12.79 -4.00
C ASP A 42 -14.01 -13.42 -5.04
N PRO A 43 -14.67 -14.54 -4.71
CA PRO A 43 -15.55 -15.19 -5.68
C PRO A 43 -16.65 -14.29 -6.20
N TYR A 44 -17.17 -13.41 -5.37
CA TYR A 44 -18.19 -12.47 -5.80
C TYR A 44 -17.63 -11.51 -6.83
N LEU A 45 -16.48 -10.93 -6.57
CA LEU A 45 -15.87 -9.96 -7.48
C LEU A 45 -15.40 -10.58 -8.78
N SER A 46 -15.05 -11.85 -8.79
CA SER A 46 -14.61 -12.50 -10.02
C SER A 46 -15.76 -13.00 -10.89
N GLY A 47 -16.99 -12.96 -10.40
CA GLY A 47 -18.13 -13.54 -11.09
C GLY A 47 -18.86 -12.62 -12.05
N PHE A 48 -18.50 -11.35 -12.14
CA PHE A 48 -19.17 -10.43 -13.06
C PHE A 48 -18.25 -9.31 -13.49
N ASN A 49 -18.62 -8.60 -14.54
CA ASN A 49 -17.85 -7.47 -15.02
C ASN A 49 -18.13 -6.25 -14.15
N TRP A 50 -17.10 -5.54 -13.80
CA TRP A 50 -17.26 -4.31 -13.02
C TRP A 50 -16.12 -3.34 -13.31
N THR A 51 -16.39 -2.09 -13.01
CA THR A 51 -15.39 -1.02 -13.06
C THR A 51 -15.50 -0.23 -11.77
N TYR A 52 -14.38 0.12 -11.20
CA TYR A 52 -14.37 0.94 -10.00
C TYR A 52 -13.33 2.04 -10.14
N HIS A 53 -13.63 3.21 -9.62
CA HIS A 53 -12.77 4.39 -9.74
C HIS A 53 -12.41 4.90 -8.35
N ILE A 54 -11.13 5.05 -8.10
CA ILE A 54 -10.63 5.64 -6.86
C ILE A 54 -9.68 6.77 -7.22
N VAL A 55 -9.75 7.87 -6.50
CA VAL A 55 -8.82 8.98 -6.65
C VAL A 55 -7.91 9.00 -5.43
N VAL A 56 -6.61 9.04 -5.69
CA VAL A 56 -5.61 9.14 -4.62
C VAL A 56 -4.76 10.38 -4.85
N GLU A 57 -4.11 10.84 -3.82
CA GLU A 57 -3.28 12.04 -3.89
C GLU A 57 -1.99 11.83 -3.13
N LYS A 58 -0.88 12.25 -3.75
CA LYS A 58 0.42 12.19 -3.10
C LYS A 58 1.13 13.51 -3.37
N LYS A 59 1.12 14.39 -2.38
CA LYS A 59 1.66 15.74 -2.56
C LYS A 59 3.16 15.81 -2.40
N THR A 60 3.71 14.99 -1.52
CA THR A 60 5.14 15.00 -1.25
C THR A 60 5.68 13.58 -1.32
N ILE A 61 7.00 13.47 -1.39
CA ILE A 61 7.63 12.16 -1.46
C ILE A 61 7.38 11.34 -0.20
N ASP A 62 7.11 12.01 0.93
CA ASP A 62 6.89 11.33 2.20
C ASP A 62 5.43 10.91 2.42
N ASP A 63 4.53 11.35 1.56
CA ASP A 63 3.13 10.98 1.71
C ASP A 63 2.91 9.52 1.35
N ASP A 64 1.93 8.91 1.99
CA ASP A 64 1.52 7.55 1.64
C ASP A 64 0.92 7.53 0.24
N PHE A 65 1.16 6.47 -0.49
CA PHE A 65 0.52 6.30 -1.81
C PHE A 65 -0.99 6.22 -1.68
N ILE A 66 -1.47 5.52 -0.66
CA ILE A 66 -2.90 5.35 -0.44
C ILE A 66 -3.18 5.58 1.03
N LYS A 67 -4.17 6.39 1.33
CA LYS A 67 -4.52 6.69 2.72
C LYS A 67 -5.14 5.49 3.41
N ASN A 68 -5.01 5.45 4.73
CA ASN A 68 -5.44 4.32 5.53
C ASN A 68 -6.90 3.95 5.34
N ASP A 69 -7.76 4.91 5.11
CA ASP A 69 -9.18 4.63 4.94
C ASP A 69 -9.50 3.99 3.59
N LEU A 70 -8.59 4.06 2.64
CA LEU A 70 -8.80 3.49 1.30
C LEU A 70 -7.94 2.28 1.01
N ILE A 71 -6.92 2.03 1.82
CA ILE A 71 -5.88 1.07 1.44
C ILE A 71 -6.41 -0.36 1.30
N THR A 72 -7.25 -0.80 2.21
CA THR A 72 -7.79 -2.15 2.16
C THR A 72 -8.67 -2.34 0.93
N LYS A 73 -9.55 -1.39 0.68
CA LYS A 73 -10.44 -1.44 -0.47
C LYS A 73 -9.66 -1.41 -1.77
N THR A 74 -8.64 -0.56 -1.84
CA THR A 74 -7.83 -0.41 -3.04
C THR A 74 -7.12 -1.72 -3.39
N PHE A 75 -6.53 -2.39 -2.41
CA PHE A 75 -5.84 -3.65 -2.69
C PHE A 75 -6.80 -4.80 -2.93
N LEU A 76 -7.98 -4.79 -2.32
CA LEU A 76 -9.00 -5.77 -2.66
C LEU A 76 -9.37 -5.64 -4.13
N LEU A 77 -9.60 -4.42 -4.60
CA LEU A 77 -9.92 -4.17 -6.00
C LEU A 77 -8.74 -4.50 -6.91
N ALA A 78 -7.54 -4.08 -6.54
CA ALA A 78 -6.36 -4.29 -7.38
C ALA A 78 -6.07 -5.76 -7.60
N HIS A 79 -6.13 -6.56 -6.55
CA HIS A 79 -5.85 -8.00 -6.67
C HIS A 79 -6.97 -8.78 -7.36
N ASN A 80 -8.15 -8.18 -7.46
CA ASN A 80 -9.28 -8.81 -8.15
C ASN A 80 -9.52 -8.23 -9.53
N SER A 81 -8.70 -7.29 -9.97
CA SER A 81 -8.83 -6.67 -11.29
C SER A 81 -8.20 -7.53 -12.36
N THR A 82 -8.75 -7.45 -13.57
CA THR A 82 -8.12 -8.02 -14.76
C THR A 82 -7.33 -6.96 -15.52
N LYS A 83 -7.56 -5.69 -15.19
CA LYS A 83 -6.81 -4.57 -15.78
C LYS A 83 -6.94 -3.34 -14.89
N ILE A 84 -5.88 -2.57 -14.81
CA ILE A 84 -5.86 -1.32 -14.05
C ILE A 84 -5.36 -0.21 -14.97
N ILE A 85 -5.98 0.96 -14.93
CA ILE A 85 -5.50 2.13 -15.66
C ILE A 85 -5.20 3.22 -14.65
N LEU A 86 -4.03 3.83 -14.76
CA LEU A 86 -3.62 4.94 -13.92
C LEU A 86 -3.57 6.20 -14.77
N VAL A 87 -4.33 7.21 -14.37
CA VAL A 87 -4.42 8.48 -15.10
C VAL A 87 -3.89 9.59 -14.22
N GLY A 88 -2.92 10.31 -14.70
CA GLY A 88 -2.32 11.41 -13.95
C GLY A 88 -1.02 11.87 -14.57
N ARG A 89 -0.25 12.64 -13.79
CA ARG A 89 1.04 13.13 -14.24
C ARG A 89 1.98 11.94 -14.44
N LYS A 90 2.72 11.96 -15.54
CA LYS A 90 3.53 10.82 -15.95
C LYS A 90 4.44 10.25 -14.86
N ASP A 91 5.20 11.10 -14.20
CA ASP A 91 6.13 10.64 -13.16
C ASP A 91 5.40 10.05 -11.97
N LEU A 92 4.24 10.59 -11.65
CA LEU A 92 3.48 10.13 -10.50
C LEU A 92 2.80 8.78 -10.78
N ILE A 93 2.21 8.61 -11.94
CA ILE A 93 1.56 7.33 -12.25
C ILE A 93 2.58 6.20 -12.41
N GLU A 94 3.80 6.53 -12.83
CA GLU A 94 4.87 5.52 -12.86
C GLU A 94 5.22 5.04 -11.46
N GLN A 95 5.23 5.95 -10.48
CA GLN A 95 5.47 5.58 -9.09
C GLN A 95 4.37 4.69 -8.54
N TYR A 96 3.11 4.99 -8.87
CA TYR A 96 1.99 4.16 -8.44
C TYR A 96 2.03 2.78 -9.08
N LYS A 97 2.44 2.70 -10.34
CA LYS A 97 2.57 1.41 -11.00
C LYS A 97 3.60 0.54 -10.26
N GLN A 98 4.75 1.11 -9.94
CA GLN A 98 5.78 0.39 -9.20
C GLN A 98 5.27 -0.03 -7.82
N TYR A 99 4.51 0.82 -7.17
CA TYR A 99 3.95 0.53 -5.87
C TYR A 99 3.01 -0.67 -5.93
N PHE A 100 2.14 -0.74 -6.92
CA PHE A 100 1.25 -1.88 -7.08
C PHE A 100 2.04 -3.14 -7.42
N GLU A 101 3.02 -3.03 -8.29
CA GLU A 101 3.83 -4.20 -8.67
C GLU A 101 4.62 -4.73 -7.48
N LYS A 102 5.13 -3.84 -6.65
CA LYS A 102 5.85 -4.23 -5.46
C LYS A 102 4.93 -4.99 -4.49
N ASN A 103 3.67 -4.70 -4.50
CA ASN A 103 2.68 -5.39 -3.66
C ASN A 103 2.02 -6.55 -4.39
N GLN A 104 2.67 -7.09 -5.41
CA GLN A 104 2.28 -8.32 -6.09
C GLN A 104 0.94 -8.24 -6.82
N VAL A 105 0.56 -7.06 -7.25
CA VAL A 105 -0.64 -6.91 -8.07
C VAL A 105 -0.30 -7.40 -9.47
N LEU A 106 -1.00 -8.43 -9.92
CA LEU A 106 -0.67 -9.11 -11.17
C LEU A 106 -1.42 -8.57 -12.39
N ALA A 107 -2.48 -7.81 -12.18
CA ALA A 107 -3.25 -7.26 -13.28
C ALA A 107 -2.36 -6.34 -14.12
N PRO A 108 -2.49 -6.37 -15.44
CA PRO A 108 -1.76 -5.41 -16.28
C PRO A 108 -2.14 -3.99 -15.92
N ILE A 109 -1.15 -3.12 -15.86
CA ILE A 109 -1.36 -1.73 -15.50
C ILE A 109 -1.03 -0.85 -16.71
N GLU A 110 -2.02 -0.13 -17.17
CA GLU A 110 -1.84 0.80 -18.27
C GLU A 110 -1.68 2.21 -17.72
N LEU A 111 -0.72 2.95 -18.26
CA LEU A 111 -0.49 4.32 -17.84
C LEU A 111 -1.07 5.27 -18.86
N GLN A 112 -1.86 6.23 -18.39
CA GLN A 112 -2.46 7.27 -19.21
C GLN A 112 -1.94 8.62 -18.72
N PRO A 113 -0.79 9.09 -19.22
CA PRO A 113 -0.24 10.36 -18.78
C PRO A 113 -1.12 11.51 -19.26
N VAL A 114 -1.36 12.46 -18.39
CA VAL A 114 -2.08 13.67 -18.73
C VAL A 114 -1.34 14.86 -18.13
N ASN A 115 -1.68 16.06 -18.58
CA ASN A 115 -1.15 17.28 -17.98
C ASN A 115 -2.25 17.85 -17.10
N PRO A 116 -2.24 17.51 -15.79
CA PRO A 116 -3.36 17.92 -14.95
C PRO A 116 -3.30 19.40 -14.63
N ILE A 117 -4.46 19.98 -14.36
CA ILE A 117 -4.53 21.36 -13.89
C ILE A 117 -3.96 21.40 -12.45
N GLU A 118 -3.66 22.61 -11.99
CA GLU A 118 -2.94 22.77 -10.75
C GLU A 118 -3.53 22.04 -9.56
N ARG A 119 -4.83 22.12 -9.37
CA ARG A 119 -5.44 21.46 -8.20
C ARG A 119 -5.41 19.93 -8.27
N ASP A 120 -5.22 19.37 -9.48
CA ASP A 120 -5.17 17.93 -9.67
C ASP A 120 -3.75 17.44 -9.92
N PHE A 121 -2.79 18.32 -9.78
CA PHE A 121 -1.41 18.02 -10.14
C PHE A 121 -0.85 16.79 -9.44
N ASN A 122 -1.23 16.58 -8.19
CA ASN A 122 -0.74 15.46 -7.39
C ASN A 122 -1.74 14.33 -7.25
N LYS A 123 -2.81 14.35 -8.04
CA LYS A 123 -3.84 13.32 -7.96
C LYS A 123 -3.64 12.28 -9.03
N VAL A 124 -3.99 11.06 -8.69
CA VAL A 124 -4.00 9.94 -9.64
C VAL A 124 -5.40 9.33 -9.61
N ASN A 125 -5.96 9.15 -10.77
CA ASN A 125 -7.23 8.45 -10.93
C ASN A 125 -6.90 7.00 -11.25
N ILE A 126 -7.40 6.09 -10.43
CA ILE A 126 -7.15 4.66 -10.60
C ILE A 126 -8.46 4.02 -11.05
N LEU A 127 -8.42 3.39 -12.21
CA LEU A 127 -9.57 2.69 -12.74
C LEU A 127 -9.29 1.20 -12.68
N PHE A 128 -10.15 0.48 -11.98
CA PHE A 128 -10.04 -0.97 -11.83
C PHE A 128 -11.11 -1.62 -12.67
N PHE A 129 -10.73 -2.64 -13.43
CA PHE A 129 -11.67 -3.36 -14.27
C PHE A 129 -11.59 -4.84 -13.99
N ASN A 130 -12.74 -5.47 -13.93
CA ASN A 130 -12.80 -6.92 -13.99
C ASN A 130 -13.63 -7.30 -15.19
N LYS A 131 -13.06 -8.08 -16.08
CA LYS A 131 -13.75 -8.55 -17.26
C LYS A 131 -13.73 -10.06 -17.24
N THR A 132 -14.91 -10.65 -17.17
CA THR A 132 -15.01 -12.09 -17.17
C THR A 132 -15.04 -12.59 -18.61
N ASN A 133 -14.52 -13.78 -18.80
CA ASN A 133 -14.54 -14.40 -20.13
C ASN A 133 -15.67 -15.40 -20.16
N PHE A 134 -16.73 -15.01 -20.79
CA PHE A 134 -17.84 -15.93 -20.98
C PHE A 134 -18.04 -16.20 -22.45
#